data_3b88640058e8a9633aea23289116de9e
#
_entry.id   3b88640058e8a9633aea23289116de9e
#
_cell.length_a   1.000
_cell.length_b   1.000
_cell.length_c   1.000
_cell.angle_alpha   90.00
_cell.angle_beta   90.00
_cell.angle_gamma   90.00
#
_symmetry.space_group_name_H-M   'P 1'
#
loop_
_entity.id
_entity.type
_entity.pdbx_description
1 polymer ?
#
loop_
_entity_poly.entity_id
_entity_poly.type
_entity_poly.pdbx_seq_one_letter_code
_entity_poly.pdbx_strand_id
1 'polypeptide(L)'
;VTYSQHTITGVVTSSEDGMPVIGASVVVKGDANLGTITDIDGKYSIKAPDNSTLVFSYVGMETHEVKIGKQSVVNVVMKPSSIMVDEVVVTAMGVKAEKKKLNYAVQSLDSEEIMGGANTNFVNTLQGKISGLSVSTSGGSPNASSQITIRGISSINAGQSNEPLLIIDGVAVSGAGVASQINPADIENMTVLKGSAASALYGQEAANGVIMITTKSGKEGKITVNANASVQFEDVFRLPKLQTTYVPGGRGIMSAGTPTGGWGPMIQPGEKIYDNVSNFFQTGLTHKYDVSVSGGTDKFSAYASASYSMAEGVVPNDYQDRMNFLLKGTYEISKNLKVNMSANIMKTKSRGAGDVLSTVYN
;
A
#
# COMPACT_ATOMS: atom_id res chain seq x y z
N VAL A 1 -18.21 -48.27 11.20
CA VAL A 1 -17.04 -49.10 10.76
C VAL A 1 -15.87 -48.66 11.65
N THR A 2 -15.44 -49.54 12.54
CA THR A 2 -14.30 -49.28 13.46
C THR A 2 -13.04 -49.51 12.61
N TYR A 3 -12.36 -48.41 12.21
CA TYR A 3 -11.05 -48.52 11.55
C TYR A 3 -10.01 -48.90 12.61
N SER A 4 -9.19 -49.91 12.35
CA SER A 4 -8.01 -50.19 13.14
C SER A 4 -7.09 -49.00 13.09
N GLN A 5 -6.83 -48.39 14.23
CA GLN A 5 -5.87 -47.29 14.36
C GLN A 5 -4.61 -47.83 14.98
N HIS A 6 -3.46 -47.49 14.42
CA HIS A 6 -2.18 -47.82 15.06
C HIS A 6 -1.36 -46.54 15.26
N THR A 7 -0.44 -46.61 16.17
CA THR A 7 0.45 -45.48 16.51
C THR A 7 1.62 -45.46 15.53
N ILE A 8 1.81 -44.35 14.86
CA ILE A 8 2.91 -44.09 13.94
C ILE A 8 3.84 -43.07 14.59
N THR A 9 5.13 -43.39 14.60
CA THR A 9 6.18 -42.52 15.10
C THR A 9 7.20 -42.25 14.02
N GLY A 10 8.02 -41.22 14.20
CA GLY A 10 9.08 -40.90 13.26
C GLY A 10 9.78 -39.59 13.59
N VAL A 11 10.75 -39.25 12.79
CA VAL A 11 11.50 -38.01 12.89
C VAL A 11 11.36 -37.22 11.59
N VAL A 12 11.16 -35.92 11.74
CA VAL A 12 11.13 -34.98 10.63
C VAL A 12 12.45 -34.17 10.63
N THR A 13 13.18 -34.20 9.54
CA THR A 13 14.44 -33.50 9.36
C THR A 13 14.41 -32.59 8.15
N SER A 14 15.24 -31.56 8.15
CA SER A 14 15.45 -30.67 6.99
C SER A 14 16.47 -31.30 6.03
N SER A 15 16.22 -31.17 4.72
CA SER A 15 17.18 -31.62 3.68
C SER A 15 18.39 -30.70 3.53
N GLU A 16 18.37 -29.50 4.12
CA GLU A 16 19.40 -28.49 3.94
C GLU A 16 20.56 -28.69 4.90
N ASP A 17 20.29 -28.99 6.14
CA ASP A 17 21.27 -29.11 7.22
C ASP A 17 21.16 -30.44 7.98
N GLY A 18 20.17 -31.28 7.68
CA GLY A 18 19.88 -32.53 8.38
C GLY A 18 19.37 -32.34 9.80
N MET A 19 19.08 -31.11 10.24
CA MET A 19 18.59 -30.83 11.57
C MET A 19 17.12 -31.20 11.75
N PRO A 20 16.69 -31.55 12.99
CA PRO A 20 15.30 -31.83 13.27
C PRO A 20 14.42 -30.59 13.06
N VAL A 21 13.26 -30.77 12.41
CA VAL A 21 12.28 -29.69 12.21
C VAL A 21 11.35 -29.66 13.42
N ILE A 22 11.49 -28.64 14.25
CA ILE A 22 10.73 -28.44 15.49
C ILE A 22 9.39 -27.76 15.16
N GLY A 23 8.28 -28.30 15.69
CA GLY A 23 6.95 -27.69 15.50
C GLY A 23 6.33 -27.93 14.12
N ALA A 24 6.84 -28.87 13.32
CA ALA A 24 6.19 -29.26 12.07
C ALA A 24 4.82 -29.90 12.37
N SER A 25 3.81 -29.50 11.62
CA SER A 25 2.47 -30.07 11.73
C SER A 25 2.39 -31.38 10.97
N VAL A 26 1.85 -32.41 11.59
CA VAL A 26 1.63 -33.74 11.03
C VAL A 26 0.15 -34.07 11.17
N VAL A 27 -0.59 -34.12 10.07
CA VAL A 27 -2.04 -34.36 10.08
C VAL A 27 -2.42 -35.50 9.13
N VAL A 28 -3.53 -36.19 9.42
CA VAL A 28 -4.09 -37.20 8.53
C VAL A 28 -4.86 -36.49 7.41
N LYS A 29 -4.57 -36.80 6.17
CA LYS A 29 -5.24 -36.21 5.01
C LYS A 29 -6.74 -36.51 5.04
N GLY A 30 -7.55 -35.45 5.05
CA GLY A 30 -9.01 -35.55 5.10
C GLY A 30 -9.62 -35.53 6.50
N ASP A 31 -8.83 -35.55 7.56
CA ASP A 31 -9.29 -35.38 8.94
C ASP A 31 -8.37 -34.45 9.73
N ALA A 32 -8.72 -33.19 9.76
CA ALA A 32 -7.95 -32.13 10.45
C ALA A 32 -7.91 -32.29 12.00
N ASN A 33 -8.79 -33.11 12.58
CA ASN A 33 -8.82 -33.36 14.03
C ASN A 33 -7.79 -34.41 14.45
N LEU A 34 -7.28 -35.21 13.51
CA LEU A 34 -6.21 -36.16 13.75
C LEU A 34 -4.87 -35.59 13.33
N GLY A 35 -4.24 -34.83 14.26
CA GLY A 35 -2.95 -34.18 14.03
C GLY A 35 -2.09 -34.12 15.27
N THR A 36 -0.78 -33.92 15.07
CA THR A 36 0.23 -33.71 16.08
C THR A 36 1.28 -32.73 15.57
N ILE A 37 2.18 -32.29 16.43
CA ILE A 37 3.35 -31.47 16.08
C ILE A 37 4.62 -32.19 16.47
N THR A 38 5.74 -31.91 15.81
CA THR A 38 7.06 -32.45 16.16
C THR A 38 7.63 -31.75 17.38
N ASP A 39 8.35 -32.51 18.22
CA ASP A 39 9.05 -32.01 19.38
C ASP A 39 10.41 -31.37 19.06
N ILE A 40 11.20 -31.04 20.09
CA ILE A 40 12.52 -30.40 19.97
C ILE A 40 13.57 -31.28 19.26
N ASP A 41 13.35 -32.59 19.20
CA ASP A 41 14.18 -33.54 18.47
C ASP A 41 13.59 -33.86 17.08
N GLY A 42 12.53 -33.15 16.63
CA GLY A 42 11.81 -33.44 15.40
C GLY A 42 10.97 -34.72 15.44
N LYS A 43 10.80 -35.36 16.61
CA LYS A 43 10.03 -36.58 16.76
C LYS A 43 8.54 -36.29 16.84
N TYR A 44 7.74 -37.18 16.28
CA TYR A 44 6.28 -37.11 16.36
C TYR A 44 5.68 -38.48 16.66
N SER A 45 4.48 -38.47 17.20
CA SER A 45 3.65 -39.65 17.44
C SER A 45 2.20 -39.32 17.13
N ILE A 46 1.59 -40.08 16.21
CA ILE A 46 0.21 -39.84 15.77
C ILE A 46 -0.54 -41.18 15.67
N LYS A 47 -1.81 -41.18 16.07
CA LYS A 47 -2.70 -42.32 15.84
C LYS A 47 -3.42 -42.12 14.51
N ALA A 48 -3.24 -43.01 13.58
CA ALA A 48 -3.85 -42.90 12.27
C ALA A 48 -4.46 -44.23 11.80
N PRO A 49 -5.52 -44.20 10.96
CA PRO A 49 -6.08 -45.41 10.32
C PRO A 49 -5.08 -46.07 9.38
N ASP A 50 -5.17 -47.39 9.22
CA ASP A 50 -4.37 -48.11 8.25
C ASP A 50 -4.60 -47.56 6.83
N ASN A 51 -3.54 -47.50 6.02
CA ASN A 51 -3.53 -46.97 4.66
C ASN A 51 -3.93 -45.49 4.50
N SER A 52 -3.90 -44.69 5.55
CA SER A 52 -4.09 -43.24 5.46
C SER A 52 -2.85 -42.53 4.88
N THR A 53 -2.97 -41.26 4.56
CA THR A 53 -1.86 -40.41 4.13
C THR A 53 -1.59 -39.38 5.20
N LEU A 54 -0.36 -39.30 5.65
CA LEU A 54 0.09 -38.21 6.53
C LEU A 54 0.57 -37.04 5.68
N VAL A 55 0.19 -35.84 6.10
CA VAL A 55 0.62 -34.57 5.51
C VAL A 55 1.50 -33.85 6.52
N PHE A 56 2.74 -33.58 6.13
CA PHE A 56 3.72 -32.86 6.88
C PHE A 56 3.81 -31.44 6.35
N SER A 57 3.64 -30.45 7.21
CA SER A 57 3.74 -29.04 6.82
C SER A 57 4.50 -28.23 7.87
N TYR A 58 5.33 -27.30 7.38
CA TYR A 58 6.08 -26.36 8.21
C TYR A 58 6.29 -25.06 7.45
N VAL A 59 6.36 -23.94 8.16
CA VAL A 59 6.55 -22.62 7.55
C VAL A 59 7.91 -22.58 6.85
N GLY A 60 7.91 -22.23 5.56
CA GLY A 60 9.13 -22.18 4.76
C GLY A 60 9.59 -23.52 4.19
N MET A 61 8.81 -24.60 4.34
CA MET A 61 9.12 -25.92 3.77
C MET A 61 8.01 -26.42 2.85
N GLU A 62 8.36 -27.25 1.87
CA GLU A 62 7.39 -27.90 0.98
C GLU A 62 6.53 -28.89 1.79
N THR A 63 5.22 -28.82 1.58
CA THR A 63 4.31 -29.80 2.16
C THR A 63 4.61 -31.18 1.58
N HIS A 64 4.86 -32.15 2.45
CA HIS A 64 5.20 -33.53 2.07
C HIS A 64 4.09 -34.49 2.45
N GLU A 65 3.63 -35.28 1.50
CA GLU A 65 2.57 -36.28 1.72
C GLU A 65 3.19 -37.69 1.68
N VAL A 66 2.94 -38.48 2.71
CA VAL A 66 3.42 -39.85 2.82
C VAL A 66 2.23 -40.78 3.04
N LYS A 67 2.04 -41.72 2.13
CA LYS A 67 1.04 -42.79 2.29
C LYS A 67 1.60 -43.86 3.25
N ILE A 68 0.93 -44.03 4.37
CA ILE A 68 1.29 -45.02 5.37
C ILE A 68 0.55 -46.34 5.07
N GLY A 69 1.29 -47.42 4.99
CA GLY A 69 0.70 -48.76 4.91
C GLY A 69 0.52 -49.34 6.31
N LYS A 70 1.23 -50.45 6.59
CA LYS A 70 1.32 -51.09 7.93
C LYS A 70 2.57 -50.68 8.68
N GLN A 71 3.25 -49.59 8.30
CA GLN A 71 4.50 -49.14 8.91
C GLN A 71 4.19 -48.39 10.20
N SER A 72 4.92 -48.73 11.27
CA SER A 72 4.81 -48.02 12.58
C SER A 72 5.82 -46.90 12.71
N VAL A 73 6.84 -46.83 11.85
CA VAL A 73 7.86 -45.77 11.86
C VAL A 73 7.97 -45.14 10.47
N VAL A 74 7.82 -43.83 10.39
CA VAL A 74 7.90 -43.06 9.15
C VAL A 74 8.77 -41.83 9.38
N ASN A 75 9.98 -41.85 8.87
CA ASN A 75 10.89 -40.69 8.90
C ASN A 75 10.71 -39.87 7.62
N VAL A 76 10.70 -38.55 7.76
CA VAL A 76 10.44 -37.62 6.64
C VAL A 76 11.54 -36.58 6.58
N VAL A 77 12.06 -36.36 5.38
CA VAL A 77 12.99 -35.27 5.07
C VAL A 77 12.21 -34.21 4.32
N MET A 78 12.00 -33.07 4.96
CA MET A 78 11.33 -31.92 4.36
C MET A 78 12.34 -31.08 3.58
N LYS A 79 11.96 -30.68 2.40
CA LYS A 79 12.77 -29.74 1.61
C LYS A 79 12.33 -28.32 1.94
N PRO A 80 13.27 -27.36 2.01
CA PRO A 80 12.87 -25.96 2.06
C PRO A 80 11.96 -25.68 0.87
N SER A 81 10.85 -25.02 1.16
CA SER A 81 9.97 -24.55 0.07
C SER A 81 10.81 -23.59 -0.77
N SER A 82 11.23 -24.04 -1.94
CA SER A 82 11.74 -23.16 -2.98
C SER A 82 10.62 -22.36 -3.66
N ILE A 83 9.49 -22.23 -2.99
CA ILE A 83 8.67 -21.04 -3.16
C ILE A 83 9.44 -19.90 -2.42
N MET A 84 10.63 -19.59 -2.92
CA MET A 84 10.89 -18.20 -3.18
C MET A 84 9.68 -17.75 -4.00
N VAL A 85 8.81 -16.96 -3.39
CA VAL A 85 7.95 -16.09 -4.16
C VAL A 85 8.95 -15.33 -5.01
N ASP A 86 9.20 -15.80 -6.23
CA ASP A 86 9.99 -15.06 -7.18
C ASP A 86 9.20 -13.77 -7.34
N GLU A 87 9.68 -12.73 -6.68
CA GLU A 87 9.04 -11.42 -6.69
C GLU A 87 8.97 -11.00 -8.16
N VAL A 88 7.81 -11.29 -8.73
CA VAL A 88 7.52 -10.98 -10.11
C VAL A 88 7.20 -9.51 -10.17
N VAL A 89 8.08 -8.75 -10.77
CA VAL A 89 7.86 -7.33 -10.99
C VAL A 89 7.34 -7.11 -12.41
N VAL A 90 6.44 -6.17 -12.54
CA VAL A 90 6.00 -5.71 -13.86
C VAL A 90 7.11 -4.84 -14.43
N THR A 91 7.67 -5.27 -15.56
CA THR A 91 8.69 -4.52 -16.30
C THR A 91 8.05 -3.62 -17.35
N ALA A 92 8.89 -2.99 -18.17
CA ALA A 92 8.47 -2.19 -19.31
C ALA A 92 7.41 -2.92 -20.15
N MET A 93 6.40 -2.20 -20.61
CA MET A 93 5.28 -2.71 -21.40
C MET A 93 4.38 -3.75 -20.70
N GLY A 94 4.34 -3.78 -19.37
CA GLY A 94 3.47 -4.69 -18.62
C GLY A 94 3.93 -6.17 -18.62
N VAL A 95 5.15 -6.45 -19.06
CA VAL A 95 5.70 -7.81 -19.05
C VAL A 95 6.10 -8.18 -17.62
N LYS A 96 5.61 -9.32 -17.15
CA LYS A 96 6.01 -9.88 -15.86
C LYS A 96 7.38 -10.52 -15.97
N ALA A 97 8.35 -10.08 -15.19
CA ALA A 97 9.69 -10.68 -15.12
C ALA A 97 10.09 -10.94 -13.67
N GLU A 98 10.88 -11.97 -13.49
CA GLU A 98 11.47 -12.26 -12.19
C GLU A 98 12.49 -11.18 -11.83
N LYS A 99 12.36 -10.60 -10.65
CA LYS A 99 13.25 -9.53 -10.15
C LYS A 99 14.73 -9.88 -10.26
N LYS A 100 15.08 -11.15 -10.06
CA LYS A 100 16.46 -11.67 -10.16
C LYS A 100 17.04 -11.62 -11.57
N LYS A 101 16.20 -11.60 -12.61
CA LYS A 101 16.64 -11.55 -14.01
C LYS A 101 16.84 -10.12 -14.52
N LEU A 102 16.54 -9.12 -13.70
CA LEU A 102 16.67 -7.72 -14.08
C LEU A 102 18.09 -7.22 -13.77
N ASN A 103 18.75 -6.66 -14.77
CA ASN A 103 20.10 -6.08 -14.66
C ASN A 103 20.11 -4.67 -14.02
N TYR A 104 18.99 -4.25 -13.42
CA TYR A 104 18.84 -2.94 -12.79
C TYR A 104 18.03 -3.02 -11.50
N ALA A 105 18.30 -2.08 -10.59
CA ALA A 105 17.64 -2.04 -9.30
C ALA A 105 16.16 -1.63 -9.44
N VAL A 106 15.27 -2.52 -9.04
CA VAL A 106 13.82 -2.32 -9.00
C VAL A 106 13.36 -2.44 -7.55
N GLN A 107 12.49 -1.54 -7.14
CA GLN A 107 11.78 -1.64 -5.87
C GLN A 107 10.30 -1.71 -6.15
N SER A 108 9.65 -2.74 -5.61
CA SER A 108 8.21 -2.95 -5.73
C SER A 108 7.55 -2.82 -4.37
N LEU A 109 6.31 -2.40 -4.38
CA LEU A 109 5.39 -2.40 -3.24
C LEU A 109 4.14 -3.16 -3.66
N ASP A 110 3.66 -4.03 -2.81
CA ASP A 110 2.41 -4.74 -3.04
C ASP A 110 1.19 -3.97 -2.51
N SER A 111 0.01 -4.51 -2.76
CA SER A 111 -1.27 -3.90 -2.37
C SER A 111 -1.39 -3.69 -0.86
N GLU A 112 -0.89 -4.60 -0.04
CA GLU A 112 -0.98 -4.53 1.43
C GLU A 112 -0.10 -3.41 1.97
N GLU A 113 1.11 -3.29 1.43
CA GLU A 113 2.03 -2.21 1.77
C GLU A 113 1.50 -0.84 1.37
N ILE A 114 0.80 -0.75 0.22
CA ILE A 114 0.23 0.51 -0.28
C ILE A 114 -0.99 0.92 0.54
N MET A 115 -1.85 -0.03 0.93
CA MET A 115 -3.08 0.24 1.68
C MET A 115 -2.88 0.58 3.16
N GLY A 116 -1.67 0.44 3.70
CA GLY A 116 -1.35 0.68 5.11
C GLY A 116 -1.53 2.15 5.56
N GLY A 117 -2.77 2.63 5.53
CA GLY A 117 -3.18 3.97 5.98
C GLY A 117 -4.47 4.42 5.30
N ALA A 118 -5.25 5.29 5.96
CA ALA A 118 -6.51 5.84 5.41
C ALA A 118 -6.27 6.98 4.41
N ASN A 119 -5.05 7.12 3.87
CA ASN A 119 -4.72 8.18 2.93
C ASN A 119 -5.59 8.11 1.67
N THR A 120 -6.21 9.22 1.33
CA THR A 120 -6.99 9.38 0.08
C THR A 120 -6.10 9.56 -1.14
N ASN A 121 -4.85 9.99 -0.94
CA ASN A 121 -3.85 10.16 -1.99
C ASN A 121 -2.76 9.09 -1.84
N PHE A 122 -2.63 8.20 -2.85
CA PHE A 122 -1.65 7.12 -2.80
C PHE A 122 -0.20 7.65 -2.75
N VAL A 123 0.08 8.84 -3.30
CA VAL A 123 1.40 9.45 -3.26
C VAL A 123 1.92 9.57 -1.83
N ASN A 124 1.04 9.96 -0.90
CA ASN A 124 1.40 10.11 0.50
C ASN A 124 1.69 8.75 1.18
N THR A 125 1.12 7.66 0.67
CA THR A 125 1.38 6.31 1.19
C THR A 125 2.78 5.81 0.86
N LEU A 126 3.47 6.42 -0.10
CA LEU A 126 4.82 6.05 -0.54
C LEU A 126 5.92 6.60 0.35
N GLN A 127 5.61 7.62 1.16
CA GLN A 127 6.58 8.26 2.01
C GLN A 127 7.21 7.26 2.99
N GLY A 128 8.54 7.17 2.96
CA GLY A 128 9.31 6.28 3.82
C GLY A 128 9.31 4.80 3.41
N LYS A 129 8.54 4.38 2.39
CA LYS A 129 8.47 2.98 1.93
C LYS A 129 9.44 2.67 0.79
N ILE A 130 9.84 3.66 0.03
CA ILE A 130 10.73 3.51 -1.12
C ILE A 130 12.02 4.28 -0.89
N SER A 131 13.16 3.59 -0.92
CA SER A 131 14.45 4.24 -0.72
C SER A 131 14.75 5.23 -1.86
N GLY A 132 15.18 6.46 -1.51
CA GLY A 132 15.51 7.51 -2.48
C GLY A 132 14.30 8.16 -3.16
N LEU A 133 13.07 7.84 -2.73
CA LEU A 133 11.86 8.56 -3.09
C LEU A 133 11.50 9.54 -1.98
N SER A 134 11.28 10.79 -2.33
CA SER A 134 10.82 11.83 -1.42
C SER A 134 9.45 12.33 -1.86
N VAL A 135 8.53 12.42 -0.91
CA VAL A 135 7.21 13.01 -1.10
C VAL A 135 7.15 14.30 -0.32
N SER A 136 6.80 15.38 -0.98
CA SER A 136 6.55 16.68 -0.38
C SER A 136 5.11 17.09 -0.65
N THR A 137 4.38 17.39 0.42
CA THR A 137 2.98 17.85 0.34
C THR A 137 2.93 19.33 0.67
N SER A 138 2.19 20.10 -0.12
CA SER A 138 2.12 21.57 0.00
C SER A 138 1.24 22.07 1.16
N GLY A 139 0.93 21.22 2.15
CA GLY A 139 0.15 21.58 3.34
C GLY A 139 -0.67 20.43 3.90
N GLY A 140 -1.45 20.70 4.95
CA GLY A 140 -2.35 19.75 5.60
C GLY A 140 -3.77 19.72 5.02
N SER A 141 -4.02 20.39 3.89
CA SER A 141 -5.32 20.36 3.22
C SER A 141 -5.55 19.01 2.56
N PRO A 142 -6.78 18.46 2.59
CA PRO A 142 -7.16 17.30 1.77
C PRO A 142 -6.92 17.50 0.26
N ASN A 143 -6.90 18.78 -0.16
CA ASN A 143 -6.66 19.19 -1.55
C ASN A 143 -5.19 19.50 -1.85
N ALA A 144 -4.29 19.35 -0.89
CA ALA A 144 -2.88 19.68 -1.06
C ALA A 144 -2.26 18.84 -2.18
N SER A 145 -1.53 19.48 -3.07
CA SER A 145 -0.75 18.79 -4.08
C SER A 145 0.45 18.11 -3.44
N SER A 146 0.69 16.87 -3.82
CA SER A 146 1.87 16.11 -3.40
C SER A 146 2.81 15.97 -4.58
N GLN A 147 4.07 16.33 -4.39
CA GLN A 147 5.13 16.19 -5.37
C GLN A 147 6.01 14.99 -5.02
N ILE A 148 6.39 14.24 -6.03
CA ILE A 148 7.29 13.08 -5.89
C ILE A 148 8.62 13.44 -6.54
N THR A 149 9.72 13.19 -5.85
CA THR A 149 11.05 13.25 -6.44
C THR A 149 11.80 11.95 -6.17
N ILE A 150 12.54 11.47 -7.17
CA ILE A 150 13.39 10.27 -7.05
C ILE A 150 14.85 10.71 -7.13
N ARG A 151 15.63 10.40 -6.08
CA ARG A 151 17.04 10.80 -5.92
C ARG A 151 17.29 12.32 -5.90
N GLY A 152 16.25 13.10 -5.52
CA GLY A 152 16.34 14.55 -5.39
C GLY A 152 15.93 15.31 -6.64
N ILE A 153 16.18 16.61 -6.61
CA ILE A 153 15.85 17.55 -7.69
C ILE A 153 16.93 17.49 -8.75
N SER A 154 16.57 17.22 -10.00
CA SER A 154 17.48 17.12 -11.13
C SER A 154 17.66 18.46 -11.87
N SER A 155 16.64 19.33 -11.84
CA SER A 155 16.65 20.64 -12.50
C SER A 155 16.08 21.71 -11.60
N ILE A 156 16.79 22.85 -11.52
CA ILE A 156 16.32 24.07 -10.85
C ILE A 156 15.57 25.00 -11.80
N ASN A 157 15.42 24.61 -13.07
CA ASN A 157 14.69 25.38 -14.05
C ASN A 157 13.18 25.26 -13.81
N ALA A 158 12.51 26.39 -13.57
CA ALA A 158 11.08 26.43 -13.30
C ALA A 158 10.17 25.90 -14.43
N GLY A 159 10.69 25.75 -15.64
CA GLY A 159 9.98 25.18 -16.78
C GLY A 159 10.10 23.66 -16.92
N GLN A 160 10.90 22.99 -16.08
CA GLN A 160 11.05 21.52 -16.12
C GLN A 160 10.49 20.87 -14.87
N SER A 161 9.66 19.84 -15.09
CA SER A 161 9.16 19.00 -13.97
C SER A 161 10.29 18.10 -13.47
N ASN A 162 10.42 18.02 -12.15
CA ASN A 162 11.28 17.05 -11.46
C ASN A 162 10.52 15.77 -11.07
N GLU A 163 9.26 15.66 -11.46
CA GLU A 163 8.43 14.49 -11.17
C GLU A 163 8.81 13.31 -12.05
N PRO A 164 8.72 12.07 -11.53
CA PRO A 164 8.93 10.87 -12.31
C PRO A 164 7.77 10.66 -13.31
N LEU A 165 8.05 9.96 -14.39
CA LEU A 165 7.04 9.52 -15.34
C LEU A 165 6.12 8.49 -14.66
N LEU A 166 4.81 8.68 -14.77
CA LEU A 166 3.82 7.76 -14.24
C LEU A 166 3.31 6.86 -15.37
N ILE A 167 3.30 5.55 -15.14
CA ILE A 167 2.76 4.55 -16.06
C ILE A 167 1.70 3.74 -15.35
N ILE A 168 0.48 3.76 -15.85
CA ILE A 168 -0.65 3.03 -15.29
C ILE A 168 -1.08 1.96 -16.29
N ASP A 169 -1.03 0.70 -15.87
CA ASP A 169 -1.37 -0.47 -16.72
C ASP A 169 -0.67 -0.45 -18.10
N GLY A 170 0.57 0.04 -18.15
CA GLY A 170 1.37 0.13 -19.36
C GLY A 170 1.18 1.41 -20.17
N VAL A 171 0.29 2.30 -19.78
CA VAL A 171 0.04 3.58 -20.45
C VAL A 171 0.75 4.71 -19.70
N ALA A 172 1.60 5.45 -20.41
CA ALA A 172 2.25 6.63 -19.84
C ALA A 172 1.22 7.76 -19.66
N VAL A 173 1.22 8.35 -18.48
CA VAL A 173 0.29 9.41 -18.11
C VAL A 173 1.10 10.62 -17.66
N SER A 174 0.90 11.74 -18.35
CA SER A 174 1.59 13.00 -18.05
C SER A 174 0.61 13.99 -17.42
N GLY A 175 1.06 14.71 -16.42
CA GLY A 175 0.31 15.80 -15.81
C GLY A 175 0.34 15.79 -14.29
N ALA A 176 0.58 16.97 -13.73
CA ALA A 176 0.50 17.20 -12.30
C ALA A 176 -0.90 16.80 -11.78
N GLY A 177 -0.95 15.93 -10.79
CA GLY A 177 -2.20 15.51 -10.17
C GLY A 177 -2.83 14.23 -10.73
N VAL A 178 -2.38 13.66 -11.85
CA VAL A 178 -2.89 12.36 -12.33
C VAL A 178 -2.56 11.25 -11.32
N ALA A 179 -1.39 11.32 -10.70
CA ALA A 179 -1.02 10.43 -9.61
C ALA A 179 -2.07 10.43 -8.48
N SER A 180 -2.63 11.58 -8.14
CA SER A 180 -3.65 11.69 -7.08
C SER A 180 -5.02 11.10 -7.48
N GLN A 181 -5.21 10.75 -8.76
CA GLN A 181 -6.49 10.26 -9.28
C GLN A 181 -6.68 8.75 -9.17
N ILE A 182 -5.67 8.02 -8.72
CA ILE A 182 -5.77 6.57 -8.54
C ILE A 182 -6.23 6.28 -7.11
N ASN A 183 -7.24 5.41 -6.98
CA ASN A 183 -7.60 4.89 -5.66
C ASN A 183 -6.53 3.88 -5.20
N PRO A 184 -5.89 4.08 -4.04
CA PRO A 184 -4.92 3.12 -3.50
C PRO A 184 -5.44 1.69 -3.37
N ALA A 185 -6.74 1.53 -3.08
CA ALA A 185 -7.38 0.22 -2.94
C ALA A 185 -7.43 -0.59 -4.24
N ASP A 186 -7.33 0.08 -5.40
CA ASP A 186 -7.33 -0.56 -6.72
C ASP A 186 -5.94 -0.92 -7.23
N ILE A 187 -4.87 -0.57 -6.49
CA ILE A 187 -3.50 -0.90 -6.88
C ILE A 187 -3.18 -2.34 -6.47
N GLU A 188 -2.72 -3.15 -7.41
CA GLU A 188 -2.21 -4.52 -7.15
C GLU A 188 -0.72 -4.48 -6.80
N ASN A 189 0.04 -3.74 -7.60
CA ASN A 189 1.49 -3.62 -7.42
C ASN A 189 1.98 -2.28 -7.97
N MET A 190 3.03 -1.76 -7.37
CA MET A 190 3.73 -0.59 -7.85
C MET A 190 5.23 -0.87 -7.93
N THR A 191 5.82 -0.49 -9.04
CA THR A 191 7.25 -0.70 -9.31
C THR A 191 7.91 0.64 -9.61
N VAL A 192 9.04 0.93 -8.96
CA VAL A 192 9.80 2.15 -9.16
C VAL A 192 11.12 1.85 -9.83
N LEU A 193 11.32 2.44 -11.01
CA LEU A 193 12.57 2.44 -11.76
C LEU A 193 13.33 3.73 -11.52
N LYS A 194 14.61 3.62 -11.21
CA LYS A 194 15.45 4.76 -10.81
C LYS A 194 16.61 4.96 -11.80
N GLY A 195 16.86 6.24 -12.16
CA GLY A 195 18.03 6.63 -12.93
C GLY A 195 18.04 6.11 -14.37
N SER A 196 19.22 5.76 -14.88
CA SER A 196 19.45 5.40 -16.27
C SER A 196 18.63 4.23 -16.79
N ALA A 197 18.24 3.31 -15.92
CA ALA A 197 17.36 2.19 -16.29
C ALA A 197 15.97 2.68 -16.76
N ALA A 198 15.44 3.70 -16.12
CA ALA A 198 14.19 4.32 -16.50
C ALA A 198 14.29 4.99 -17.89
N SER A 199 15.35 5.79 -18.09
CA SER A 199 15.60 6.49 -19.37
C SER A 199 15.89 5.54 -20.52
N ALA A 200 16.55 4.41 -20.27
CA ALA A 200 16.82 3.40 -21.28
C ALA A 200 15.54 2.73 -21.82
N LEU A 201 14.51 2.60 -20.98
CA LEU A 201 13.24 1.95 -21.32
C LEU A 201 12.20 2.92 -21.87
N TYR A 202 12.16 4.13 -21.33
CA TYR A 202 11.09 5.11 -21.61
C TYR A 202 11.59 6.46 -22.15
N GLY A 203 12.87 6.54 -22.49
CA GLY A 203 13.44 7.75 -23.10
C GLY A 203 13.63 8.90 -22.11
N GLN A 204 13.71 10.13 -22.67
CA GLN A 204 14.03 11.33 -21.91
C GLN A 204 12.93 11.73 -20.90
N GLU A 205 11.68 11.42 -21.17
CA GLU A 205 10.56 11.68 -20.23
C GLU A 205 10.74 10.96 -18.89
N ALA A 206 11.48 9.87 -18.88
CA ALA A 206 11.80 9.10 -17.70
C ALA A 206 13.15 9.49 -17.03
N ALA A 207 13.72 10.64 -17.36
CA ALA A 207 15.01 11.09 -16.81
C ALA A 207 14.97 11.19 -15.27
N ASN A 208 13.83 11.56 -14.69
CA ASN A 208 13.60 11.67 -13.25
C ASN A 208 13.15 10.35 -12.61
N GLY A 209 13.15 9.24 -13.36
CA GLY A 209 12.65 7.94 -12.95
C GLY A 209 11.24 7.65 -13.45
N VAL A 210 10.77 6.43 -13.19
CA VAL A 210 9.43 5.94 -13.57
C VAL A 210 8.77 5.28 -12.38
N ILE A 211 7.49 5.58 -12.19
CA ILE A 211 6.60 4.86 -11.28
C ILE A 211 5.58 4.09 -12.14
N MET A 212 5.68 2.78 -12.13
CA MET A 212 4.74 1.90 -12.81
C MET A 212 3.72 1.39 -11.82
N ILE A 213 2.46 1.59 -12.11
CA ILE A 213 1.31 1.13 -11.31
C ILE A 213 0.56 0.09 -12.11
N THR A 214 0.36 -1.06 -11.50
CA THR A 214 -0.53 -2.11 -12.02
C THR A 214 -1.78 -2.12 -11.16
N THR A 215 -2.93 -1.90 -11.76
CA THR A 215 -4.19 -1.96 -11.03
C THR A 215 -4.74 -3.37 -10.99
N LYS A 216 -5.51 -3.68 -9.94
CA LYS A 216 -6.14 -4.98 -9.72
C LYS A 216 -6.94 -5.43 -10.95
N SER A 217 -6.90 -6.70 -11.21
CA SER A 217 -7.61 -7.34 -12.31
C SER A 217 -8.38 -8.57 -11.82
N GLY A 218 -9.32 -9.05 -12.63
CA GLY A 218 -10.01 -10.30 -12.35
C GLY A 218 -9.04 -11.48 -12.39
N LYS A 219 -9.23 -12.43 -11.49
CA LYS A 219 -8.49 -13.68 -11.44
C LYS A 219 -9.44 -14.83 -11.72
N GLU A 220 -8.94 -15.87 -12.37
CA GLU A 220 -9.67 -17.13 -12.53
C GLU A 220 -10.01 -17.73 -11.17
N GLY A 221 -11.21 -18.23 -11.01
CA GLY A 221 -11.67 -18.89 -9.79
C GLY A 221 -12.98 -18.32 -9.26
N LYS A 222 -13.20 -18.53 -7.96
CA LYS A 222 -14.41 -18.10 -7.27
C LYS A 222 -14.51 -16.56 -7.22
N ILE A 223 -15.73 -16.08 -7.24
CA ILE A 223 -16.02 -14.66 -7.02
C ILE A 223 -15.56 -14.28 -5.61
N THR A 224 -14.72 -13.27 -5.56
CA THR A 224 -14.20 -12.68 -4.31
C THR A 224 -14.75 -11.27 -4.17
N VAL A 225 -15.33 -10.98 -3.01
CA VAL A 225 -15.83 -9.65 -2.66
C VAL A 225 -14.99 -9.12 -1.51
N ASN A 226 -14.45 -7.92 -1.66
CA ASN A 226 -13.74 -7.22 -0.60
C ASN A 226 -14.47 -5.92 -0.29
N ALA A 227 -14.62 -5.62 0.99
CA ALA A 227 -15.18 -4.36 1.46
C ALA A 227 -14.30 -3.81 2.58
N ASN A 228 -13.91 -2.54 2.47
CA ASN A 228 -13.11 -1.84 3.45
C ASN A 228 -13.83 -0.55 3.85
N ALA A 229 -13.76 -0.23 5.13
CA ALA A 229 -14.17 1.06 5.65
C ALA A 229 -13.09 1.57 6.60
N SER A 230 -12.74 2.84 6.50
CA SER A 230 -11.79 3.47 7.38
C SER A 230 -12.24 4.86 7.78
N VAL A 231 -11.87 5.24 9.00
CA VAL A 231 -12.09 6.58 9.55
C VAL A 231 -10.75 7.06 10.11
N GLN A 232 -10.38 8.28 9.77
CA GLN A 232 -9.15 8.92 10.23
C GLN A 232 -9.49 10.27 10.87
N PHE A 233 -8.87 10.54 12.00
CA PHE A 233 -8.92 11.84 12.68
C PHE A 233 -7.57 12.52 12.55
N GLU A 234 -7.57 13.80 12.26
CA GLU A 234 -6.38 14.62 12.09
C GLU A 234 -6.46 15.87 12.97
N ASP A 235 -5.46 16.07 13.81
CA ASP A 235 -5.35 17.24 14.67
C ASP A 235 -4.02 17.96 14.44
N VAL A 236 -4.01 19.27 14.60
CA VAL A 236 -2.79 20.06 14.54
C VAL A 236 -2.01 19.88 15.84
N PHE A 237 -0.91 19.12 15.80
CA PHE A 237 -0.13 18.82 16.99
C PHE A 237 0.92 19.88 17.32
N ARG A 238 1.27 20.76 16.36
CA ARG A 238 2.31 21.78 16.55
C ARG A 238 1.92 23.09 15.88
N LEU A 239 1.78 24.11 16.69
CA LEU A 239 1.52 25.48 16.26
C LEU A 239 2.76 26.35 16.56
N PRO A 240 3.01 27.39 15.75
CA PRO A 240 4.05 28.35 16.08
C PRO A 240 3.72 29.09 17.40
N LYS A 241 4.71 29.28 18.21
CA LYS A 241 4.55 30.08 19.45
C LYS A 241 4.51 31.55 19.05
N LEU A 242 3.38 32.16 19.26
CA LEU A 242 3.24 33.63 19.12
C LEU A 242 3.75 34.35 20.35
N GLN A 243 4.28 35.53 20.16
CA GLN A 243 4.64 36.41 21.27
C GLN A 243 3.34 36.99 21.88
N THR A 244 3.31 37.09 23.20
CA THR A 244 2.17 37.60 23.97
C THR A 244 2.54 38.77 24.90
N THR A 245 3.67 39.42 24.63
CA THR A 245 4.19 40.53 25.45
C THR A 245 3.80 41.88 24.90
N TYR A 246 3.69 41.99 23.58
CA TYR A 246 3.40 43.25 22.90
C TYR A 246 2.17 43.10 22.01
N VAL A 247 1.38 44.20 21.92
CA VAL A 247 0.24 44.23 20.95
C VAL A 247 0.77 44.40 19.52
N PRO A 248 -0.07 44.10 18.48
CA PRO A 248 0.29 44.39 17.10
C PRO A 248 0.65 45.87 16.89
N GLY A 249 1.76 46.11 16.15
CA GLY A 249 2.24 47.46 15.90
C GLY A 249 3.73 47.47 15.59
N GLY A 250 4.32 48.65 15.56
CA GLY A 250 5.76 48.85 15.33
C GLY A 250 6.31 50.02 16.11
N ARG A 251 7.57 49.94 16.52
CA ARG A 251 8.29 51.00 17.25
C ARG A 251 7.57 51.49 18.51
N GLY A 252 6.88 50.61 19.24
CA GLY A 252 6.12 50.93 20.43
C GLY A 252 4.78 51.65 20.18
N ILE A 253 4.33 51.75 18.94
CA ILE A 253 3.07 52.39 18.55
C ILE A 253 2.10 51.32 18.06
N MET A 254 0.85 51.35 18.54
CA MET A 254 -0.20 50.43 18.09
C MET A 254 -0.54 50.73 16.63
N SER A 255 -0.63 49.70 15.82
CA SER A 255 -1.09 49.83 14.40
C SER A 255 -2.60 49.89 14.36
N ALA A 256 -3.15 51.00 13.89
CA ALA A 256 -4.57 51.10 13.60
C ALA A 256 -4.84 50.64 12.18
N GLY A 257 -5.38 49.42 12.00
CA GLY A 257 -5.96 48.97 10.73
C GLY A 257 -5.36 47.77 10.05
N THR A 258 -4.06 47.53 10.11
CA THR A 258 -3.45 46.28 9.63
C THR A 258 -2.41 45.78 10.63
N PRO A 259 -2.60 44.61 11.24
CA PRO A 259 -1.68 44.09 12.25
C PRO A 259 -0.42 43.51 11.59
N THR A 260 0.40 44.39 11.00
CA THR A 260 1.71 44.02 10.45
C THR A 260 2.79 44.38 11.43
N GLY A 261 3.23 43.42 12.22
CA GLY A 261 4.29 43.57 13.19
C GLY A 261 3.86 43.31 14.64
N GLY A 262 4.70 42.64 15.40
CA GLY A 262 4.45 42.28 16.79
C GLY A 262 5.14 43.14 17.81
N TRP A 263 5.47 44.42 17.51
CA TRP A 263 6.29 45.29 18.31
C TRP A 263 5.59 46.63 18.62
N GLY A 264 4.31 46.56 18.93
CA GLY A 264 3.56 47.70 19.49
C GLY A 264 3.87 47.93 20.97
N PRO A 265 3.01 48.66 21.71
CA PRO A 265 3.13 48.82 23.14
C PRO A 265 3.08 47.51 23.91
N MET A 266 3.66 47.46 25.10
CA MET A 266 3.55 46.29 25.98
C MET A 266 2.09 46.15 26.45
N ILE A 267 1.62 44.90 26.44
CA ILE A 267 0.29 44.54 26.95
C ILE A 267 0.19 44.90 28.44
N GLN A 268 -0.84 45.64 28.82
CA GLN A 268 -1.07 46.04 30.18
C GLN A 268 -1.70 44.93 31.03
N PRO A 269 -1.42 44.90 32.36
CA PRO A 269 -2.05 43.94 33.25
C PRO A 269 -3.60 44.06 33.19
N GLY A 270 -4.28 42.95 32.92
CA GLY A 270 -5.74 42.89 32.78
C GLY A 270 -6.27 42.95 31.33
N GLU A 271 -5.41 43.24 30.35
CA GLU A 271 -5.81 43.12 28.94
C GLU A 271 -6.01 41.65 28.53
N LYS A 272 -7.06 41.41 27.78
CA LYS A 272 -7.44 40.06 27.39
C LYS A 272 -6.68 39.64 26.11
N ILE A 273 -5.91 38.58 26.23
CA ILE A 273 -5.24 37.95 25.11
C ILE A 273 -6.11 36.81 24.60
N TYR A 274 -6.33 36.76 23.29
CA TYR A 274 -7.10 35.71 22.65
C TYR A 274 -6.17 34.74 21.93
N ASP A 275 -6.36 33.43 22.14
CA ASP A 275 -5.67 32.41 21.41
C ASP A 275 -6.43 32.13 20.10
N ASN A 276 -6.30 33.04 19.14
CA ASN A 276 -6.97 32.90 17.85
C ASN A 276 -6.46 31.74 17.01
N VAL A 277 -5.18 31.37 17.20
CA VAL A 277 -4.53 30.33 16.43
C VAL A 277 -5.06 28.95 16.82
N SER A 278 -5.02 28.63 18.13
CA SER A 278 -5.53 27.32 18.59
C SER A 278 -7.04 27.17 18.38
N ASN A 279 -7.80 28.25 18.54
CA ASN A 279 -9.26 28.25 18.38
C ASN A 279 -9.72 28.23 16.92
N PHE A 280 -8.82 28.46 15.97
CA PHE A 280 -9.15 28.47 14.54
C PHE A 280 -9.23 27.07 13.96
N PHE A 281 -8.35 26.16 14.38
CA PHE A 281 -8.29 24.82 13.83
C PHE A 281 -9.36 23.92 14.40
N GLN A 282 -9.77 22.95 13.59
CA GLN A 282 -10.71 21.90 13.96
C GLN A 282 -10.05 20.52 13.80
N THR A 283 -10.61 19.49 14.41
CA THR A 283 -10.25 18.11 14.10
C THR A 283 -10.71 17.79 12.69
N GLY A 284 -9.78 17.45 11.81
CA GLY A 284 -10.08 16.94 10.49
C GLY A 284 -10.61 15.51 10.57
N LEU A 285 -11.53 15.16 9.67
CA LEU A 285 -12.20 13.87 9.65
C LEU A 285 -12.23 13.32 8.23
N THR A 286 -11.66 12.14 8.04
CA THR A 286 -11.70 11.43 6.75
C THR A 286 -12.45 10.12 6.90
N HIS A 287 -13.47 9.94 6.07
CA HIS A 287 -14.19 8.67 5.89
C HIS A 287 -13.85 8.10 4.52
N LYS A 288 -13.56 6.81 4.45
CA LYS A 288 -13.30 6.11 3.20
C LYS A 288 -14.00 4.76 3.18
N TYR A 289 -14.65 4.47 2.08
CA TYR A 289 -15.38 3.24 1.82
C TYR A 289 -14.95 2.70 0.46
N ASP A 290 -14.51 1.44 0.43
CA ASP A 290 -14.10 0.77 -0.79
C ASP A 290 -14.80 -0.59 -0.86
N VAL A 291 -15.39 -0.90 -2.01
CA VAL A 291 -15.96 -2.22 -2.31
C VAL A 291 -15.42 -2.68 -3.64
N SER A 292 -14.98 -3.93 -3.72
CA SER A 292 -14.54 -4.53 -4.97
C SER A 292 -15.02 -5.97 -5.11
N VAL A 293 -15.25 -6.35 -6.36
CA VAL A 293 -15.65 -7.70 -6.77
C VAL A 293 -14.70 -8.16 -7.86
N SER A 294 -14.16 -9.35 -7.73
CA SER A 294 -13.30 -9.97 -8.73
C SER A 294 -13.68 -11.43 -8.92
N GLY A 295 -13.52 -11.92 -10.13
CA GLY A 295 -13.75 -13.33 -10.44
C GLY A 295 -13.57 -13.61 -11.92
N GLY A 296 -13.66 -14.86 -12.31
CA GLY A 296 -13.54 -15.25 -13.70
C GLY A 296 -13.49 -16.75 -13.94
N THR A 297 -13.45 -17.08 -15.21
CA THR A 297 -13.23 -18.42 -15.74
C THR A 297 -11.89 -18.46 -16.49
N ASP A 298 -11.55 -19.59 -17.05
CA ASP A 298 -10.39 -19.79 -17.94
C ASP A 298 -10.34 -18.81 -19.12
N LYS A 299 -11.51 -18.33 -19.61
CA LYS A 299 -11.60 -17.43 -20.78
C LYS A 299 -11.95 -15.99 -20.45
N PHE A 300 -12.59 -15.74 -19.32
CA PHE A 300 -13.07 -14.42 -18.96
C PHE A 300 -12.77 -14.12 -17.51
N SER A 301 -12.18 -12.97 -17.24
CA SER A 301 -12.04 -12.48 -15.88
C SER A 301 -12.45 -11.02 -15.81
N ALA A 302 -13.03 -10.62 -14.68
CA ALA A 302 -13.50 -9.27 -14.45
C ALA A 302 -13.15 -8.79 -13.03
N TYR A 303 -12.89 -7.52 -12.92
CA TYR A 303 -12.73 -6.78 -11.68
C TYR A 303 -13.59 -5.52 -11.75
N ALA A 304 -14.35 -5.26 -10.71
CA ALA A 304 -15.10 -4.02 -10.56
C ALA A 304 -14.89 -3.47 -9.15
N SER A 305 -14.65 -2.19 -9.02
CA SER A 305 -14.57 -1.52 -7.73
C SER A 305 -15.35 -0.21 -7.73
N ALA A 306 -15.82 0.16 -6.56
CA ALA A 306 -16.41 1.45 -6.27
C ALA A 306 -15.84 1.96 -4.95
N SER A 307 -15.44 3.22 -4.91
CA SER A 307 -14.97 3.86 -3.69
C SER A 307 -15.59 5.23 -3.50
N TYR A 308 -15.77 5.59 -2.25
CA TYR A 308 -16.18 6.91 -1.82
C TYR A 308 -15.29 7.37 -0.66
N SER A 309 -14.77 8.57 -0.76
CA SER A 309 -14.05 9.20 0.34
C SER A 309 -14.54 10.62 0.55
N MET A 310 -14.69 10.98 1.81
CA MET A 310 -15.01 12.33 2.26
C MET A 310 -13.94 12.73 3.28
N ALA A 311 -13.21 13.79 2.98
CA ALA A 311 -12.14 14.31 3.82
C ALA A 311 -12.44 15.77 4.16
N GLU A 312 -12.56 16.05 5.46
CA GLU A 312 -12.61 17.39 6.02
C GLU A 312 -11.27 17.71 6.64
N GLY A 313 -10.67 18.83 6.25
CA GLY A 313 -9.37 19.27 6.72
C GLY A 313 -9.41 19.87 8.13
N VAL A 314 -8.22 20.09 8.69
CA VAL A 314 -8.05 20.78 9.98
C VAL A 314 -8.37 22.29 9.91
N VAL A 315 -8.47 22.84 8.70
CA VAL A 315 -8.90 24.21 8.46
C VAL A 315 -10.38 24.22 8.14
N PRO A 316 -11.20 25.05 8.79
CA PRO A 316 -12.64 25.12 8.52
C PRO A 316 -12.95 25.40 7.05
N ASN A 317 -13.99 24.73 6.51
CA ASN A 317 -14.42 24.78 5.11
C ASN A 317 -13.43 24.23 4.07
N ASP A 318 -12.40 23.52 4.48
CA ASP A 318 -11.51 22.79 3.60
C ASP A 318 -11.95 21.34 3.52
N TYR A 319 -12.40 20.89 2.36
CA TYR A 319 -12.90 19.52 2.19
C TYR A 319 -12.65 18.97 0.78
N GLN A 320 -12.64 17.67 0.68
CA GLN A 320 -12.59 16.93 -0.57
C GLN A 320 -13.50 15.70 -0.52
N ASP A 321 -14.49 15.64 -1.42
CA ASP A 321 -15.30 14.46 -1.69
C ASP A 321 -14.80 13.81 -2.98
N ARG A 322 -14.58 12.50 -2.97
CA ARG A 322 -14.12 11.76 -4.13
C ARG A 322 -14.94 10.48 -4.30
N MET A 323 -15.39 10.26 -5.50
CA MET A 323 -15.99 9.00 -5.95
C MET A 323 -15.12 8.41 -7.05
N ASN A 324 -14.82 7.13 -6.97
CA ASN A 324 -14.10 6.41 -8.01
C ASN A 324 -14.83 5.12 -8.36
N PHE A 325 -14.86 4.79 -9.64
CA PHE A 325 -15.39 3.54 -10.18
C PHE A 325 -14.40 2.99 -11.20
N LEU A 326 -13.91 1.77 -10.98
CA LEU A 326 -13.01 1.07 -11.89
C LEU A 326 -13.68 -0.23 -12.35
N LEU A 327 -13.67 -0.45 -13.66
CA LEU A 327 -14.10 -1.70 -14.29
C LEU A 327 -12.99 -2.20 -15.19
N LYS A 328 -12.58 -3.44 -14.99
CA LYS A 328 -11.62 -4.13 -15.86
C LYS A 328 -12.18 -5.48 -16.28
N GLY A 329 -11.95 -5.82 -17.53
CA GLY A 329 -12.30 -7.12 -18.07
C GLY A 329 -11.19 -7.65 -18.98
N THR A 330 -10.89 -8.92 -18.87
CA THR A 330 -9.99 -9.64 -19.77
C THR A 330 -10.75 -10.78 -20.41
N TYR A 331 -10.71 -10.86 -21.72
CA TYR A 331 -11.31 -11.96 -22.48
C TYR A 331 -10.27 -12.63 -23.38
N GLU A 332 -10.07 -13.92 -23.19
CA GLU A 332 -9.17 -14.74 -23.99
C GLU A 332 -9.94 -15.37 -25.15
N ILE A 333 -9.82 -14.75 -26.32
CA ILE A 333 -10.49 -15.21 -27.54
C ILE A 333 -9.85 -16.52 -28.02
N SER A 334 -8.51 -16.60 -27.93
CA SER A 334 -7.72 -17.77 -28.25
C SER A 334 -6.43 -17.75 -27.45
N LYS A 335 -5.65 -18.84 -27.48
CA LYS A 335 -4.35 -18.94 -26.78
C LYS A 335 -3.37 -17.80 -27.15
N ASN A 336 -3.55 -17.21 -28.34
CA ASN A 336 -2.67 -16.16 -28.86
C ASN A 336 -3.32 -14.77 -28.89
N LEU A 337 -4.59 -14.64 -28.48
CA LEU A 337 -5.32 -13.37 -28.55
C LEU A 337 -6.12 -13.12 -27.27
N LYS A 338 -5.69 -12.10 -26.53
CA LYS A 338 -6.37 -11.59 -25.32
C LYS A 338 -6.81 -10.16 -25.57
N VAL A 339 -8.02 -9.84 -25.16
CA VAL A 339 -8.56 -8.48 -25.17
C VAL A 339 -8.71 -8.02 -23.73
N ASN A 340 -8.08 -6.88 -23.41
CA ASN A 340 -8.18 -6.22 -22.11
C ASN A 340 -8.97 -4.94 -22.28
N MET A 341 -9.97 -4.74 -21.45
CA MET A 341 -10.75 -3.52 -21.36
C MET A 341 -10.63 -2.93 -19.96
N SER A 342 -10.46 -1.61 -19.86
CA SER A 342 -10.41 -0.90 -18.59
C SER A 342 -11.17 0.42 -18.73
N ALA A 343 -12.00 0.73 -17.75
CA ALA A 343 -12.68 2.00 -17.62
C ALA A 343 -12.53 2.49 -16.19
N ASN A 344 -11.97 3.68 -16.00
CA ASN A 344 -11.86 4.34 -14.71
C ASN A 344 -12.59 5.68 -14.78
N ILE A 345 -13.57 5.86 -13.90
CA ILE A 345 -14.36 7.08 -13.80
C ILE A 345 -14.17 7.63 -12.39
N MET A 346 -13.72 8.89 -12.32
CA MET A 346 -13.54 9.58 -11.05
C MET A 346 -14.29 10.91 -11.06
N LYS A 347 -14.92 11.23 -9.94
CA LYS A 347 -15.51 12.53 -9.68
C LYS A 347 -14.98 13.07 -8.36
N THR A 348 -14.42 14.28 -8.41
CA THR A 348 -13.95 14.98 -7.21
C THR A 348 -14.71 16.29 -7.07
N LYS A 349 -15.17 16.57 -5.85
CA LYS A 349 -15.68 17.87 -5.45
C LYS A 349 -14.81 18.33 -4.29
N SER A 350 -14.26 19.52 -4.38
CA SER A 350 -13.37 20.02 -3.36
C SER A 350 -13.50 21.52 -3.16
N ARG A 351 -13.15 21.96 -1.97
CA ARG A 351 -13.00 23.37 -1.62
C ARG A 351 -11.73 23.49 -0.77
N GLY A 352 -10.83 24.36 -1.15
CA GLY A 352 -9.65 24.70 -0.39
C GLY A 352 -9.87 25.92 0.49
N ALA A 353 -9.16 26.00 1.58
CA ALA A 353 -9.24 27.11 2.54
C ALA A 353 -8.68 28.44 2.00
N GLY A 354 -8.00 28.44 0.83
CA GLY A 354 -7.34 29.62 0.28
C GLY A 354 -6.26 30.17 1.22
N ASP A 355 -6.03 31.49 1.17
CA ASP A 355 -5.03 32.17 1.99
C ASP A 355 -5.50 32.50 3.43
N VAL A 356 -6.47 31.74 3.95
CA VAL A 356 -7.02 32.00 5.30
C VAL A 356 -5.95 31.93 6.37
N LEU A 357 -4.94 31.05 6.20
CA LEU A 357 -3.84 30.91 7.15
C LEU A 357 -3.02 32.21 7.32
N SER A 358 -2.83 32.98 6.25
CA SER A 358 -2.12 34.26 6.34
C SER A 358 -2.86 35.28 7.22
N THR A 359 -4.19 35.19 7.25
CA THR A 359 -5.03 36.08 8.07
C THR A 359 -5.08 35.65 9.54
N VAL A 360 -4.92 34.37 9.83
CA VAL A 360 -4.95 33.84 11.21
C VAL A 360 -3.66 34.15 11.98
N TYR A 361 -2.51 34.20 11.29
CA TYR A 361 -1.20 34.45 11.89
C TYR A 361 -0.81 35.93 11.94
N ASN A 362 -1.55 36.79 11.28
CA ASN A 362 -1.38 38.24 11.36
C ASN A 362 -2.37 38.83 12.36
#